data_379a0dbb5bc63c54ad6819167b9615b4
#
_entry.id   379a0dbb5bc63c54ad6819167b9615b4
#
_cell.length_a   1.000
_cell.length_b   1.000
_cell.length_c   1.000
_cell.angle_alpha   90.00
_cell.angle_beta   90.00
_cell.angle_gamma   90.00
#
_symmetry.space_group_name_H-M   'P 1'
#
loop_
_entity.id
_entity.type
_entity.pdbx_description
1 polymer ?
#
loop_
_entity_poly.entity_id
_entity_poly.type
_entity_poly.pdbx_seq_one_letter_code
_entity_poly.pdbx_strand_id
1 'polypeptide(L)'
;MGSQEIREEALNWWRESLHNLRQAKKNIEIDEYSVAAFLCHQAAEKALKALYIMMKNRLPPRGRDLIKLGRSVEAGEVLNELKILNPHYTIARYPDAANTIPSEAYSREITERCVEAANKIIDWVKKTGGLP
;
A
#
# COMPACT_ATOMS: atom_id res chain seq x y z
N MET A 1 3.15 24.29 8.25
CA MET A 1 2.46 23.98 6.98
C MET A 1 1.00 24.40 7.08
N GLY A 2 0.49 25.16 6.12
CA GLY A 2 -0.90 25.59 6.11
C GLY A 2 -1.85 24.44 5.77
N SER A 3 -3.14 24.58 6.11
CA SER A 3 -4.14 23.54 5.88
C SER A 3 -4.31 23.19 4.40
N GLN A 4 -4.17 24.16 3.49
CA GLN A 4 -4.22 23.90 2.05
C GLN A 4 -3.01 23.11 1.58
N GLU A 5 -1.81 23.41 2.08
CA GLU A 5 -0.59 22.67 1.76
C GLU A 5 -0.66 21.23 2.30
N ILE A 6 -1.20 21.06 3.50
CA ILE A 6 -1.43 19.74 4.10
C ILE A 6 -2.38 18.94 3.22
N ARG A 7 -3.46 19.54 2.77
CA ARG A 7 -4.42 18.86 1.90
C ARG A 7 -3.81 18.46 0.56
N GLU A 8 -3.03 19.35 -0.05
CA GLU A 8 -2.34 19.06 -1.30
C GLU A 8 -1.35 17.90 -1.14
N GLU A 9 -0.62 17.88 -0.03
CA GLU A 9 0.31 16.80 0.28
C GLU A 9 -0.44 15.47 0.40
N ALA A 10 -1.55 15.44 1.15
CA ALA A 10 -2.38 14.24 1.27
C ALA A 10 -2.87 13.76 -0.10
N LEU A 11 -3.32 14.67 -0.96
CA LEU A 11 -3.79 14.33 -2.29
C LEU A 11 -2.67 13.78 -3.18
N ASN A 12 -1.44 14.26 -3.02
CA ASN A 12 -0.29 13.73 -3.77
C ASN A 12 0.00 12.29 -3.37
N TRP A 13 0.02 11.97 -2.07
CA TRP A 13 0.17 10.60 -1.60
C TRP A 13 -0.97 9.70 -2.10
N TRP A 14 -2.19 10.21 -2.06
CA TRP A 14 -3.37 9.48 -2.52
C TRP A 14 -3.30 9.16 -4.01
N ARG A 15 -2.97 10.15 -4.83
CA ARG A 15 -2.83 9.95 -6.28
C ARG A 15 -1.75 8.93 -6.61
N GLU A 16 -0.63 8.99 -5.92
CA GLU A 16 0.46 8.03 -6.13
C GLU A 16 0.06 6.62 -5.70
N SER A 17 -0.71 6.51 -4.62
CA SER A 17 -1.29 5.23 -4.21
C SER A 17 -2.13 4.60 -5.33
N LEU A 18 -3.03 5.36 -5.91
CA LEU A 18 -3.89 4.90 -7.01
C LEU A 18 -3.05 4.52 -8.24
N HIS A 19 -2.02 5.29 -8.53
CA HIS A 19 -1.10 4.99 -9.63
C HIS A 19 -0.37 3.68 -9.41
N ASN A 20 0.16 3.45 -8.21
CA ASN A 20 0.84 2.20 -7.87
C ASN A 20 -0.11 0.99 -8.00
N LEU A 21 -1.37 1.14 -7.64
CA LEU A 21 -2.34 0.06 -7.81
C LEU A 21 -2.57 -0.28 -9.28
N ARG A 22 -2.67 0.74 -10.13
CA ARG A 22 -2.77 0.53 -11.59
C ARG A 22 -1.54 -0.17 -12.14
N GLN A 23 -0.34 0.25 -11.70
CA GLN A 23 0.91 -0.40 -12.09
C GLN A 23 0.95 -1.87 -11.65
N ALA A 24 0.46 -2.17 -10.44
CA ALA A 24 0.40 -3.54 -9.96
C ALA A 24 -0.44 -4.41 -10.89
N LYS A 25 -1.62 -3.94 -11.26
CA LYS A 25 -2.52 -4.68 -12.15
C LYS A 25 -1.91 -4.90 -13.53
N LYS A 26 -1.21 -3.91 -14.07
CA LYS A 26 -0.54 -4.04 -15.36
C LYS A 26 0.62 -5.03 -15.30
N ASN A 27 1.35 -5.07 -14.19
CA ASN A 27 2.46 -6.01 -14.04
C ASN A 27 1.98 -7.46 -13.94
N ILE A 28 0.77 -7.70 -13.43
CA ILE A 28 0.18 -9.04 -13.47
C ILE A 28 -0.05 -9.48 -14.92
N GLU A 29 -0.52 -8.56 -15.79
CA GLU A 29 -0.79 -8.86 -17.19
C GLU A 29 0.45 -9.33 -17.96
N ILE A 30 1.62 -8.89 -17.57
CA ILE A 30 2.89 -9.26 -18.18
C ILE A 30 3.70 -10.26 -17.34
N ASP A 31 3.03 -10.91 -16.38
CA ASP A 31 3.61 -11.95 -15.52
C ASP A 31 4.79 -11.48 -14.65
N GLU A 32 4.85 -10.19 -14.34
CA GLU A 32 5.82 -9.60 -13.42
C GLU A 32 5.26 -9.58 -12.00
N TYR A 33 5.11 -10.76 -11.40
CA TYR A 33 4.39 -10.96 -10.15
C TYR A 33 5.05 -10.34 -8.93
N SER A 34 6.37 -10.48 -8.80
CA SER A 34 7.07 -9.89 -7.65
C SER A 34 6.96 -8.36 -7.64
N VAL A 35 7.07 -7.74 -8.82
CA VAL A 35 6.89 -6.29 -8.97
C VAL A 35 5.47 -5.90 -8.60
N ALA A 36 4.47 -6.65 -9.06
CA ALA A 36 3.08 -6.37 -8.76
C ALA A 36 2.79 -6.45 -7.25
N ALA A 37 3.32 -7.47 -6.57
CA ALA A 37 3.15 -7.61 -5.12
C ALA A 37 3.80 -6.44 -4.36
N PHE A 38 5.00 -6.03 -4.76
CA PHE A 38 5.67 -4.86 -4.18
C PHE A 38 4.83 -3.59 -4.38
N LEU A 39 4.29 -3.40 -5.58
CA LEU A 39 3.47 -2.23 -5.88
C LEU A 39 2.17 -2.21 -5.07
N CYS A 40 1.59 -3.37 -4.77
CA CYS A 40 0.44 -3.47 -3.87
C CYS A 40 0.78 -2.97 -2.47
N HIS A 41 1.95 -3.35 -1.95
CA HIS A 41 2.43 -2.83 -0.67
C HIS A 41 2.59 -1.31 -0.73
N GLN A 42 3.21 -0.79 -1.79
CA GLN A 42 3.41 0.64 -1.96
C GLN A 42 2.10 1.41 -2.05
N ALA A 43 1.12 0.86 -2.76
CA ALA A 43 -0.21 1.47 -2.86
C ALA A 43 -0.86 1.60 -1.49
N ALA A 44 -0.83 0.53 -0.69
CA ALA A 44 -1.39 0.54 0.66
C ALA A 44 -0.66 1.52 1.58
N GLU A 45 0.67 1.51 1.55
CA GLU A 45 1.48 2.42 2.36
C GLU A 45 1.12 3.87 2.07
N LYS A 46 1.05 4.25 0.80
CA LYS A 46 0.77 5.63 0.39
C LYS A 46 -0.66 6.04 0.70
N ALA A 47 -1.61 5.12 0.57
CA ALA A 47 -2.99 5.39 0.97
C ALA A 47 -3.10 5.68 2.47
N LEU A 48 -2.45 4.86 3.29
CA LEU A 48 -2.45 5.07 4.74
C LEU A 48 -1.74 6.37 5.13
N LYS A 49 -0.67 6.72 4.44
CA LYS A 49 0.04 7.99 4.67
C LYS A 49 -0.82 9.18 4.30
N ALA A 50 -1.57 9.09 3.19
CA ALA A 50 -2.54 10.14 2.84
C ALA A 50 -3.58 10.32 3.95
N LEU A 51 -4.13 9.21 4.45
CA LEU A 51 -5.10 9.25 5.54
C LEU A 51 -4.49 9.82 6.81
N TYR A 52 -3.25 9.44 7.13
CA TYR A 52 -2.53 9.98 8.29
C TYR A 52 -2.46 11.51 8.23
N ILE A 53 -2.06 12.04 7.07
CA ILE A 53 -1.96 13.50 6.86
C ILE A 53 -3.32 14.16 7.08
N MET A 54 -4.38 13.57 6.53
CA MET A 54 -5.75 14.12 6.70
C MET A 54 -6.19 14.11 8.16
N MET A 55 -5.89 13.03 8.90
CA MET A 55 -6.33 12.88 10.29
C MET A 55 -5.49 13.67 11.28
N LYS A 56 -4.17 13.71 11.08
CA LYS A 56 -3.22 14.28 12.04
C LYS A 56 -2.78 15.69 11.70
N ASN A 57 -3.07 16.17 10.51
CA ASN A 57 -2.67 17.50 10.03
C ASN A 57 -1.15 17.73 10.12
N ARG A 58 -0.39 16.70 9.82
CA ARG A 58 1.09 16.74 9.78
C ARG A 58 1.59 15.62 8.87
N LEU A 59 2.87 15.70 8.47
CA LEU A 59 3.49 14.68 7.62
C LEU A 59 3.57 13.33 8.34
N PRO A 60 3.42 12.22 7.60
CA PRO A 60 3.47 10.88 8.19
C PRO A 60 4.88 10.53 8.64
N PRO A 61 5.02 9.63 9.63
CA PRO A 61 6.33 9.12 10.00
C PRO A 61 6.93 8.34 8.84
N ARG A 62 8.24 8.29 8.77
CA ARG A 62 8.94 7.45 7.81
C ARG A 62 8.77 5.99 8.20
N GLY A 63 8.76 5.11 7.19
CA GLY A 63 8.68 3.69 7.43
C GLY A 63 7.69 3.01 6.50
N ARG A 64 7.81 1.69 6.47
CA ARG A 64 7.06 0.83 5.55
C ARG A 64 6.26 -0.25 6.26
N ASP A 65 6.24 -0.22 7.59
CA ASP A 65 5.49 -1.19 8.39
C ASP A 65 4.00 -0.82 8.33
N LEU A 66 3.23 -1.59 7.55
CA LEU A 66 1.81 -1.33 7.35
C LEU A 66 0.99 -1.53 8.62
N ILE A 67 1.42 -2.41 9.51
CA ILE A 67 0.70 -2.66 10.77
C ILE A 67 0.83 -1.44 11.68
N LYS A 68 2.06 -0.94 11.84
CA LYS A 68 2.32 0.25 12.65
C LYS A 68 1.59 1.47 12.09
N LEU A 69 1.69 1.66 10.77
CA LEU A 69 1.04 2.77 10.09
C LEU A 69 -0.49 2.66 10.19
N GLY A 70 -1.02 1.45 10.02
CA GLY A 70 -2.44 1.19 10.17
C GLY A 70 -2.96 1.50 11.56
N ARG A 71 -2.22 1.14 12.61
CA ARG A 71 -2.58 1.48 13.98
C ARG A 71 -2.66 2.99 14.19
N SER A 72 -1.77 3.75 13.56
CA SER A 72 -1.75 5.22 13.71
C SER A 72 -2.99 5.90 13.13
N VAL A 73 -3.71 5.23 12.23
CA VAL A 73 -4.95 5.74 11.62
C VAL A 73 -6.17 4.89 11.98
N GLU A 74 -6.04 4.04 12.98
CA GLU A 74 -7.12 3.19 13.50
C GLU A 74 -7.73 2.28 12.43
N ALA A 75 -6.86 1.63 11.65
CA ALA A 75 -7.24 0.80 10.51
C ALA A 75 -7.56 -0.66 10.88
N GLY A 76 -8.14 -0.90 12.07
CA GLY A 76 -8.47 -2.26 12.51
C GLY A 76 -9.40 -3.00 11.57
N GLU A 77 -10.28 -2.29 10.88
CA GLU A 77 -11.23 -2.88 9.94
C GLU A 77 -10.54 -3.59 8.75
N VAL A 78 -9.34 -3.15 8.38
CA VAL A 78 -8.55 -3.75 7.29
C VAL A 78 -7.26 -4.41 7.78
N LEU A 79 -7.20 -4.77 9.05
CA LEU A 79 -5.99 -5.35 9.66
C LEU A 79 -5.55 -6.63 8.94
N ASN A 80 -6.48 -7.49 8.54
CA ASN A 80 -6.12 -8.72 7.82
C ASN A 80 -5.44 -8.43 6.50
N GLU A 81 -5.94 -7.43 5.76
CA GLU A 81 -5.37 -7.00 4.49
C GLU A 81 -3.98 -6.39 4.68
N LEU A 82 -3.78 -5.62 5.76
CA LEU A 82 -2.47 -5.08 6.10
C LEU A 82 -1.47 -6.20 6.40
N LYS A 83 -1.90 -7.23 7.10
CA LYS A 83 -1.06 -8.41 7.39
C LYS A 83 -0.68 -9.18 6.12
N ILE A 84 -1.60 -9.27 5.16
CA ILE A 84 -1.32 -9.91 3.88
C ILE A 84 -0.21 -9.16 3.13
N LEU A 85 -0.28 -7.83 3.08
CA LEU A 85 0.66 -7.03 2.29
C LEU A 85 1.98 -6.75 2.98
N ASN A 86 1.99 -6.68 4.32
CA ASN A 86 3.16 -6.19 5.05
C ASN A 86 4.48 -6.90 4.70
N PRO A 87 4.55 -8.23 4.55
CA PRO A 87 5.81 -8.91 4.24
C PRO A 87 6.34 -8.66 2.83
N HIS A 88 5.52 -8.17 1.91
CA HIS A 88 5.90 -8.09 0.49
C HIS A 88 6.81 -6.92 0.13
N TYR A 89 7.10 -6.03 1.06
CA TYR A 89 8.17 -5.06 0.84
C TYR A 89 9.53 -5.78 0.73
N THR A 90 9.79 -6.76 1.58
CA THR A 90 11.07 -7.47 1.60
C THR A 90 11.06 -8.72 0.74
N ILE A 91 10.03 -9.56 0.83
CA ILE A 91 9.96 -10.83 0.09
C ILE A 91 10.02 -10.59 -1.42
N ALA A 92 9.35 -9.54 -1.91
CA ALA A 92 9.30 -9.25 -3.34
C ALA A 92 10.62 -8.70 -3.90
N ARG A 93 11.58 -8.34 -3.05
CA ARG A 93 12.80 -7.64 -3.48
C ARG A 93 14.09 -8.35 -3.12
N TYR A 94 14.13 -9.13 -2.05
CA TYR A 94 15.37 -9.67 -1.49
C TYR A 94 15.36 -11.20 -1.44
N PRO A 95 16.36 -11.87 -2.05
CA PRO A 95 16.41 -13.33 -2.06
C PRO A 95 16.47 -13.98 -0.69
N ASP A 96 17.16 -13.36 0.27
CA ASP A 96 17.25 -13.88 1.63
C ASP A 96 15.89 -13.89 2.35
N ALA A 97 15.06 -12.86 2.13
CA ALA A 97 13.72 -12.78 2.71
C ALA A 97 12.76 -13.78 2.02
N ALA A 98 12.91 -13.97 0.71
CA ALA A 98 12.06 -14.88 -0.07
C ALA A 98 12.45 -16.35 0.10
N ASN A 99 13.63 -16.63 0.63
CA ASN A 99 14.21 -17.98 0.67
C ASN A 99 14.42 -18.58 -0.72
N THR A 100 14.41 -17.76 -1.74
CA THR A 100 14.60 -18.10 -3.15
C THR A 100 14.77 -16.80 -3.92
N ILE A 101 14.81 -16.87 -5.25
CA ILE A 101 14.80 -15.66 -6.07
C ILE A 101 13.40 -15.05 -6.01
N PRO A 102 13.22 -13.74 -5.69
CA PRO A 102 11.90 -13.15 -5.58
C PRO A 102 10.99 -13.39 -6.78
N SER A 103 11.53 -13.37 -8.00
CA SER A 103 10.75 -13.62 -9.21
C SER A 103 10.15 -15.04 -9.25
N GLU A 104 10.71 -16.00 -8.52
CA GLU A 104 10.21 -17.37 -8.44
C GLU A 104 9.29 -17.60 -7.24
N ALA A 105 9.28 -16.67 -6.27
CA ALA A 105 8.48 -16.79 -5.05
C ALA A 105 7.00 -16.48 -5.28
N TYR A 106 6.65 -15.89 -6.41
CA TYR A 106 5.32 -15.37 -6.67
C TYR A 106 4.63 -16.09 -7.82
N SER A 107 3.31 -16.28 -7.65
CA SER A 107 2.41 -16.77 -8.68
C SER A 107 1.35 -15.71 -8.97
N ARG A 108 0.60 -15.90 -10.06
CA ARG A 108 -0.55 -15.05 -10.35
C ARG A 108 -1.54 -15.05 -9.18
N GLU A 109 -1.83 -16.23 -8.63
CA GLU A 109 -2.78 -16.37 -7.52
C GLU A 109 -2.37 -15.57 -6.29
N ILE A 110 -1.10 -15.68 -5.87
CA ILE A 110 -0.58 -14.93 -4.73
C ILE A 110 -0.71 -13.42 -4.98
N THR A 111 -0.34 -12.99 -6.18
CA THR A 111 -0.33 -11.58 -6.54
C THR A 111 -1.74 -11.00 -6.66
N GLU A 112 -2.68 -11.78 -7.18
CA GLU A 112 -4.09 -11.37 -7.23
C GLU A 112 -4.67 -11.17 -5.84
N ARG A 113 -4.27 -12.01 -4.88
CA ARG A 113 -4.65 -11.81 -3.46
C ARG A 113 -4.06 -10.53 -2.89
N CYS A 114 -2.85 -10.17 -3.30
CA CYS A 114 -2.26 -8.89 -2.91
C CYS A 114 -3.07 -7.72 -3.47
N VAL A 115 -3.50 -7.81 -4.72
CA VAL A 115 -4.34 -6.76 -5.34
C VAL A 115 -5.68 -6.63 -4.62
N GLU A 116 -6.33 -7.73 -4.27
CA GLU A 116 -7.58 -7.70 -3.51
C GLU A 116 -7.39 -7.01 -2.16
N ALA A 117 -6.31 -7.34 -1.45
CA ALA A 117 -6.00 -6.72 -0.17
C ALA A 117 -5.76 -5.21 -0.33
N ALA A 118 -4.98 -4.82 -1.34
CA ALA A 118 -4.71 -3.41 -1.62
C ALA A 118 -5.99 -2.65 -1.96
N ASN A 119 -6.88 -3.24 -2.77
CA ASN A 119 -8.17 -2.65 -3.11
C ASN A 119 -9.01 -2.38 -1.86
N LYS A 120 -9.09 -3.35 -0.94
CA LYS A 120 -9.87 -3.18 0.28
C LYS A 120 -9.32 -2.08 1.18
N ILE A 121 -7.99 -2.00 1.31
CA ILE A 121 -7.35 -0.94 2.09
C ILE A 121 -7.65 0.42 1.46
N ILE A 122 -7.49 0.54 0.16
CA ILE A 122 -7.70 1.79 -0.57
C ILE A 122 -9.16 2.22 -0.47
N ASP A 123 -10.11 1.30 -0.64
CA ASP A 123 -11.54 1.61 -0.50
C ASP A 123 -11.86 2.10 0.92
N TRP A 124 -11.30 1.46 1.93
CA TRP A 124 -11.47 1.87 3.32
C TRP A 124 -10.91 3.28 3.55
N VAL A 125 -9.70 3.55 3.06
CA VAL A 125 -9.06 4.86 3.17
C VAL A 125 -9.89 5.93 2.47
N LYS A 126 -10.37 5.64 1.27
CA LYS A 126 -11.19 6.57 0.50
C LYS A 126 -12.42 7.02 1.30
N LYS A 127 -13.14 6.06 1.85
CA LYS A 127 -14.35 6.33 2.64
C LYS A 127 -14.04 7.06 3.94
N THR A 128 -13.03 6.59 4.66
CA THR A 128 -12.66 7.14 5.97
C THR A 128 -12.13 8.57 5.83
N GLY A 129 -11.31 8.83 4.82
CA GLY A 129 -10.68 10.13 4.60
C GLY A 129 -11.49 11.10 3.73
N GLY A 130 -12.59 10.67 3.15
CA GLY A 130 -13.33 11.49 2.20
C GLY A 130 -12.50 11.86 0.97
N LEU A 131 -11.67 10.93 0.50
CA LEU A 131 -10.78 11.16 -0.63
C LEU A 131 -11.48 10.87 -1.97
N PRO A 132 -11.09 11.58 -3.04
CA PRO A 132 -11.78 11.45 -4.34
C PRO A 132 -11.53 10.10 -5.06
#